data_fd094dd82d4a38791b1cad520f0c2dab
#
_entry.id   fd094dd82d4a38791b1cad520f0c2dab
#
_cell.length_a   1.000
_cell.length_b   1.000
_cell.length_c   1.000
_cell.angle_alpha   90.00
_cell.angle_beta   90.00
_cell.angle_gamma   90.00
#
_symmetry.space_group_name_H-M   'P 1'
#
loop_
_entity.id
_entity.type
_entity.pdbx_description
1 polymer ?
#
loop_
_entity_poly.entity_id
_entity_poly.type
_entity_poly.pdbx_seq_one_letter_code
_entity_poly.pdbx_strand_id
1 'polypeptide(L)'
;LPPAFTAYTRTLFGDSLYQLFLKALEEPAPVSIRLNPFKLSMNSWKVNAELKPQPIPWCREGYWLAIRPSFTFDPLLHAGVYYVQEASSMFLSHALRHWVKHPVMALDLCAAPGGKTTCARTVLPEGSFLFSNEPIGKRAQILAENVQKFGHEGVAVTNNYPGDYRKSRLLFDVIMADVPCSGEGMFRKDPQAIAEWSTQNMENCRQLQRSIIADI
;
A
#
# COMPACT_ATOMS: atom_id res chain seq x y z
N LEU A 1 -15.67 -13.54 13.90
CA LEU A 1 -16.00 -12.35 13.09
C LEU A 1 -17.27 -11.68 13.61
N PRO A 2 -17.44 -10.35 13.48
CA PRO A 2 -18.64 -9.63 13.88
C PRO A 2 -19.88 -10.15 13.15
N PRO A 3 -21.04 -10.35 13.83
CA PRO A 3 -22.22 -10.90 13.19
C PRO A 3 -22.73 -10.13 11.97
N ALA A 4 -22.72 -8.80 12.03
CA ALA A 4 -23.12 -7.95 10.91
C ALA A 4 -22.18 -8.07 9.70
N PHE A 5 -20.86 -8.16 9.93
CA PHE A 5 -19.88 -8.43 8.87
C PHE A 5 -20.12 -9.80 8.23
N THR A 6 -20.31 -10.83 9.06
CA THR A 6 -20.61 -12.19 8.60
C THR A 6 -21.85 -12.24 7.70
N ALA A 7 -22.95 -11.65 8.14
CA ALA A 7 -24.21 -11.62 7.38
C ALA A 7 -24.03 -10.90 6.02
N TYR A 8 -23.40 -9.74 6.03
CA TYR A 8 -23.14 -8.96 4.82
C TYR A 8 -22.23 -9.71 3.83
N THR A 9 -21.10 -10.22 4.32
CA THR A 9 -20.10 -10.89 3.48
C THR A 9 -20.64 -12.20 2.89
N ARG A 10 -21.42 -12.95 3.66
CA ARG A 10 -22.09 -14.16 3.18
C ARG A 10 -23.13 -13.85 2.08
N THR A 11 -23.89 -12.76 2.22
CA THR A 11 -24.82 -12.31 1.19
C THR A 11 -24.08 -11.92 -0.10
N LEU A 12 -22.93 -11.25 0.04
CA LEU A 12 -22.12 -10.78 -1.10
C LEU A 12 -21.46 -11.94 -1.87
N PHE A 13 -20.91 -12.91 -1.16
CA PHE A 13 -20.12 -14.01 -1.76
C PHE A 13 -20.97 -15.24 -2.09
N GLY A 14 -22.11 -15.41 -1.46
CA GLY A 14 -22.84 -16.68 -1.41
C GLY A 14 -22.11 -17.70 -0.53
N ASP A 15 -22.80 -18.80 -0.20
CA ASP A 15 -22.32 -19.77 0.79
C ASP A 15 -20.97 -20.39 0.42
N SER A 16 -20.78 -20.81 -0.83
CA SER A 16 -19.57 -21.51 -1.25
C SER A 16 -18.31 -20.66 -1.15
N LEU A 17 -18.33 -19.42 -1.67
CA LEU A 17 -17.20 -18.51 -1.60
C LEU A 17 -16.97 -18.01 -0.17
N TYR A 18 -18.05 -17.85 0.62
CA TYR A 18 -17.95 -17.47 2.01
C TYR A 18 -17.20 -18.53 2.85
N GLN A 19 -17.43 -19.82 2.61
CA GLN A 19 -16.68 -20.89 3.29
C GLN A 19 -15.21 -20.88 2.91
N LEU A 20 -14.88 -20.64 1.65
CA LEU A 20 -13.49 -20.48 1.20
C LEU A 20 -12.82 -19.25 1.83
N PHE A 21 -13.55 -18.15 1.95
CA PHE A 21 -13.09 -16.95 2.63
C PHE A 21 -12.78 -17.19 4.11
N LEU A 22 -13.65 -17.89 4.84
CA LEU A 22 -13.42 -18.23 6.24
C LEU A 22 -12.16 -19.10 6.41
N LYS A 23 -12.02 -20.13 5.57
CA LYS A 23 -10.82 -20.97 5.57
C LYS A 23 -9.55 -20.16 5.31
N ALA A 24 -9.59 -19.23 4.34
CA ALA A 24 -8.46 -18.37 4.04
C ALA A 24 -8.08 -17.43 5.18
N LEU A 25 -9.03 -17.02 6.02
CA LEU A 25 -8.73 -16.21 7.22
C LEU A 25 -7.99 -16.98 8.31
N GLU A 26 -8.15 -18.31 8.37
CA GLU A 26 -7.46 -19.16 9.34
C GLU A 26 -6.02 -19.48 8.94
N GLU A 27 -5.68 -19.34 7.64
CA GLU A 27 -4.34 -19.58 7.15
C GLU A 27 -3.39 -18.43 7.54
N PRO A 28 -2.07 -18.69 7.73
CA PRO A 28 -1.09 -17.64 7.98
C PRO A 28 -1.10 -16.58 6.86
N ALA A 29 -0.96 -15.30 7.23
CA ALA A 29 -0.88 -14.24 6.24
C ALA A 29 0.38 -14.42 5.35
N PRO A 30 0.26 -14.35 4.01
CA PRO A 30 1.41 -14.44 3.13
C PRO A 30 2.43 -13.34 3.42
N VAL A 31 3.70 -13.66 3.32
CA VAL A 31 4.80 -12.70 3.45
C VAL A 31 5.26 -12.31 2.07
N SER A 32 5.40 -11.02 1.81
CA SER A 32 5.92 -10.53 0.52
C SER A 32 6.77 -9.28 0.69
N ILE A 33 7.69 -9.11 -0.25
CA ILE A 33 8.59 -7.97 -0.34
C ILE A 33 8.57 -7.40 -1.75
N ARG A 34 8.89 -6.13 -1.87
CA ARG A 34 9.12 -5.46 -3.14
C ARG A 34 10.52 -4.86 -3.17
N LEU A 35 11.31 -5.25 -4.16
CA LEU A 35 12.67 -4.74 -4.37
C LEU A 35 12.65 -3.27 -4.81
N ASN A 36 13.71 -2.57 -4.46
CA ASN A 36 13.96 -1.21 -4.93
C ASN A 36 14.93 -1.24 -6.12
N PRO A 37 14.46 -1.06 -7.37
CA PRO A 37 15.30 -1.17 -8.55
C PRO A 37 16.32 -0.03 -8.69
N PHE A 38 16.15 1.06 -7.93
CA PHE A 38 17.10 2.17 -7.92
C PHE A 38 18.34 1.90 -7.03
N LYS A 39 18.27 0.87 -6.17
CA LYS A 39 19.37 0.48 -5.28
C LYS A 39 19.97 -0.88 -5.59
N LEU A 40 19.25 -1.71 -6.30
CA LEU A 40 19.67 -3.07 -6.59
C LEU A 40 19.26 -3.48 -8.00
N SER A 41 20.25 -3.93 -8.80
CA SER A 41 19.91 -4.59 -10.06
C SER A 41 19.15 -5.88 -9.78
N MET A 42 18.01 -6.08 -10.45
CA MET A 42 17.20 -7.28 -10.34
C MET A 42 18.00 -8.58 -10.60
N ASN A 43 19.03 -8.50 -11.45
CA ASN A 43 19.90 -9.63 -11.78
C ASN A 43 20.96 -9.93 -10.70
N SER A 44 21.26 -8.97 -9.83
CA SER A 44 22.26 -9.11 -8.77
C SER A 44 21.64 -9.49 -7.41
N TRP A 45 20.32 -9.48 -7.29
CA TRP A 45 19.67 -9.87 -6.05
C TRP A 45 19.72 -11.40 -5.85
N LYS A 46 20.73 -11.81 -5.09
CA LYS A 46 20.81 -13.19 -4.60
C LYS A 46 19.94 -13.29 -3.36
N VAL A 47 18.71 -13.74 -3.56
CA VAL A 47 17.86 -14.11 -2.44
C VAL A 47 18.52 -15.24 -1.68
N ASN A 48 18.48 -15.17 -0.34
CA ASN A 48 18.74 -16.37 0.43
C ASN A 48 17.81 -17.48 -0.06
N ALA A 49 18.37 -18.55 -0.62
CA ALA A 49 17.63 -19.66 -1.20
C ALA A 49 16.65 -20.31 -0.21
N GLU A 50 16.90 -20.18 1.09
CA GLU A 50 16.01 -20.64 2.16
C GLU A 50 14.65 -19.90 2.17
N LEU A 51 14.61 -18.64 1.73
CA LEU A 51 13.37 -17.87 1.65
C LEU A 51 12.45 -18.30 0.50
N LYS A 52 12.94 -19.13 -0.44
CA LYS A 52 12.21 -19.66 -1.61
C LYS A 52 11.30 -18.61 -2.25
N PRO A 53 11.85 -17.49 -2.73
CA PRO A 53 11.06 -16.40 -3.28
C PRO A 53 10.32 -16.85 -4.54
N GLN A 54 9.06 -16.48 -4.62
CA GLN A 54 8.22 -16.69 -5.80
C GLN A 54 7.80 -15.33 -6.37
N PRO A 55 7.97 -15.07 -7.68
CA PRO A 55 7.62 -13.79 -8.26
C PRO A 55 6.12 -13.52 -8.20
N ILE A 56 5.76 -12.26 -7.96
CA ILE A 56 4.38 -11.79 -7.98
C ILE A 56 4.01 -11.42 -9.42
N PRO A 57 2.99 -12.04 -10.05
CA PRO A 57 2.71 -11.87 -11.47
C PRO A 57 2.42 -10.44 -11.92
N TRP A 58 1.85 -9.62 -11.03
CA TRP A 58 1.47 -8.24 -11.33
C TRP A 58 2.50 -7.19 -10.89
N CYS A 59 3.61 -7.61 -10.26
CA CYS A 59 4.66 -6.71 -9.81
C CYS A 59 6.03 -7.32 -10.08
N ARG A 60 6.72 -6.81 -11.09
CA ARG A 60 8.05 -7.33 -11.51
C ARG A 60 9.07 -7.34 -10.37
N GLU A 61 9.00 -6.37 -9.47
CA GLU A 61 9.87 -6.20 -8.33
C GLU A 61 9.38 -6.95 -7.07
N GLY A 62 8.19 -7.59 -7.16
CA GLY A 62 7.51 -8.24 -6.04
C GLY A 62 7.80 -9.72 -5.92
N TYR A 63 7.96 -10.19 -4.67
CA TYR A 63 8.18 -11.62 -4.37
C TYR A 63 7.42 -12.04 -3.12
N TRP A 64 6.74 -13.18 -3.19
CA TRP A 64 6.32 -13.91 -2.01
C TRP A 64 7.49 -14.65 -1.41
N LEU A 65 7.51 -14.77 -0.08
CA LEU A 65 8.50 -15.53 0.67
C LEU A 65 7.82 -16.71 1.35
N ALA A 66 8.42 -17.90 1.27
CA ALA A 66 7.89 -19.09 1.94
C ALA A 66 8.01 -19.01 3.46
N ILE A 67 8.98 -18.25 3.96
CA ILE A 67 9.27 -18.07 5.39
C ILE A 67 9.34 -16.58 5.68
N ARG A 68 8.81 -16.16 6.84
CA ARG A 68 8.96 -14.79 7.33
C ARG A 68 10.31 -14.64 8.03
N PRO A 69 11.27 -13.87 7.46
CA PRO A 69 12.52 -13.60 8.14
C PRO A 69 12.34 -12.55 9.24
N SER A 70 13.37 -12.40 10.08
CA SER A 70 13.42 -11.31 11.06
C SER A 70 13.83 -10.00 10.38
N PHE A 71 12.87 -9.33 9.76
CA PHE A 71 13.10 -8.10 9.00
C PHE A 71 13.77 -6.98 9.80
N THR A 72 13.50 -6.91 11.11
CA THR A 72 14.01 -5.84 11.98
C THR A 72 15.55 -5.81 12.05
N PHE A 73 16.19 -6.96 11.88
CA PHE A 73 17.64 -7.08 11.93
C PHE A 73 18.30 -7.13 10.54
N ASP A 74 17.52 -6.99 9.47
CA ASP A 74 18.07 -7.02 8.13
C ASP A 74 18.59 -5.63 7.70
N PRO A 75 19.92 -5.45 7.54
CA PRO A 75 20.48 -4.18 7.13
C PRO A 75 19.99 -3.72 5.74
N LEU A 76 19.60 -4.66 4.87
CA LEU A 76 19.08 -4.33 3.53
C LEU A 76 17.69 -3.67 3.60
N LEU A 77 16.85 -4.04 4.58
CA LEU A 77 15.61 -3.33 4.84
C LEU A 77 15.89 -1.88 5.25
N HIS A 78 16.82 -1.68 6.18
CA HIS A 78 17.17 -0.35 6.69
C HIS A 78 17.86 0.51 5.63
N ALA A 79 18.60 -0.11 4.72
CA ALA A 79 19.18 0.56 3.56
C ALA A 79 18.17 0.86 2.44
N GLY A 80 16.91 0.41 2.56
CA GLY A 80 15.84 0.63 1.57
C GLY A 80 16.05 -0.13 0.27
N VAL A 81 16.76 -1.27 0.31
CA VAL A 81 16.95 -2.17 -0.83
C VAL A 81 15.65 -2.89 -1.19
N TYR A 82 14.79 -3.12 -0.22
CA TYR A 82 13.45 -3.63 -0.40
C TYR A 82 12.46 -3.04 0.62
N TYR A 83 11.18 -3.19 0.34
CA TYR A 83 10.06 -2.82 1.21
C TYR A 83 9.23 -4.06 1.52
N VAL A 84 8.88 -4.28 2.79
CA VAL A 84 7.92 -5.33 3.19
C VAL A 84 6.52 -4.83 2.85
N GLN A 85 5.90 -5.40 1.84
CA GLN A 85 4.62 -4.93 1.31
C GLN A 85 3.73 -6.13 0.98
N GLU A 86 2.44 -5.99 1.22
CA GLU A 86 1.46 -6.98 0.82
C GLU A 86 1.33 -7.05 -0.70
N ALA A 87 1.28 -8.27 -1.25
CA ALA A 87 1.25 -8.51 -2.69
C ALA A 87 0.05 -7.83 -3.38
N SER A 88 -1.13 -7.81 -2.74
CA SER A 88 -2.32 -7.13 -3.25
C SER A 88 -2.08 -5.62 -3.44
N SER A 89 -1.40 -4.97 -2.49
CA SER A 89 -1.05 -3.55 -2.59
C SER A 89 -0.07 -3.24 -3.74
N MET A 90 0.72 -4.23 -4.15
CA MET A 90 1.64 -4.10 -5.30
C MET A 90 0.90 -4.10 -6.65
N PHE A 91 -0.39 -4.46 -6.70
CA PHE A 91 -1.20 -4.38 -7.92
C PHE A 91 -1.27 -2.95 -8.48
N LEU A 92 -1.08 -1.94 -7.64
CA LEU A 92 -0.91 -0.55 -8.05
C LEU A 92 0.15 -0.39 -9.14
N SER A 93 1.27 -1.13 -9.06
CA SER A 93 2.33 -1.07 -10.09
C SER A 93 1.83 -1.54 -11.46
N HIS A 94 0.98 -2.57 -11.49
CA HIS A 94 0.35 -3.05 -12.72
C HIS A 94 -0.57 -2.00 -13.33
N ALA A 95 -1.45 -1.41 -12.53
CA ALA A 95 -2.37 -0.37 -12.96
C ALA A 95 -1.62 0.86 -13.53
N LEU A 96 -0.64 1.38 -12.78
CA LEU A 96 0.13 2.53 -13.24
C LEU A 96 0.93 2.24 -14.51
N ARG A 97 1.59 1.09 -14.63
CA ARG A 97 2.27 0.68 -15.87
C ARG A 97 1.34 0.59 -17.07
N HIS A 98 0.08 0.23 -16.84
CA HIS A 98 -0.90 0.12 -17.92
C HIS A 98 -1.36 1.51 -18.39
N TRP A 99 -1.65 2.41 -17.46
CA TRP A 99 -2.30 3.70 -17.77
C TRP A 99 -1.34 4.87 -17.93
N VAL A 100 -0.20 4.89 -17.24
CA VAL A 100 0.73 6.02 -17.24
C VAL A 100 1.90 5.73 -18.18
N LYS A 101 1.93 6.38 -19.35
CA LYS A 101 2.93 6.14 -20.40
C LYS A 101 3.90 7.32 -20.61
N HIS A 102 3.59 8.47 -20.05
CA HIS A 102 4.38 9.69 -20.18
C HIS A 102 4.69 10.27 -18.81
N PRO A 103 5.71 11.12 -18.67
CA PRO A 103 5.99 11.82 -17.42
C PRO A 103 4.75 12.55 -16.92
N VAL A 104 4.48 12.42 -15.62
CA VAL A 104 3.29 12.96 -14.95
C VAL A 104 3.66 13.68 -13.66
N MET A 105 2.83 14.64 -13.28
CA MET A 105 2.75 15.12 -11.91
C MET A 105 1.69 14.30 -11.18
N ALA A 106 2.11 13.51 -10.19
CA ALA A 106 1.24 12.60 -9.45
C ALA A 106 1.09 13.02 -7.98
N LEU A 107 -0.05 12.71 -7.39
CA LEU A 107 -0.34 12.89 -5.97
C LEU A 107 -0.75 11.54 -5.35
N ASP A 108 -0.07 11.14 -4.28
CA ASP A 108 -0.52 10.11 -3.34
C ASP A 108 -1.11 10.83 -2.11
N LEU A 109 -2.43 10.85 -2.02
CA LEU A 109 -3.17 11.77 -1.13
C LEU A 109 -3.16 11.35 0.35
N CYS A 110 -3.10 10.04 0.62
CA CYS A 110 -3.11 9.43 1.96
C CYS A 110 -1.99 8.38 2.04
N ALA A 111 -0.75 8.84 1.94
CA ALA A 111 0.40 8.04 1.53
C ALA A 111 1.03 7.17 2.63
N ALA A 112 0.91 7.57 3.90
CA ALA A 112 1.62 6.86 4.97
C ALA A 112 1.16 5.40 5.13
N PRO A 113 2.11 4.48 5.34
CA PRO A 113 3.54 4.67 5.66
C PRO A 113 4.48 4.78 4.45
N GLY A 114 4.00 4.83 3.19
CA GLY A 114 4.83 5.02 2.00
C GLY A 114 5.00 3.80 1.09
N GLY A 115 4.35 2.69 1.40
CA GLY A 115 4.43 1.47 0.58
C GLY A 115 3.87 1.67 -0.84
N LYS A 116 2.71 2.35 -0.97
CA LYS A 116 2.10 2.68 -2.27
C LYS A 116 2.86 3.78 -2.99
N THR A 117 3.33 4.81 -2.28
CA THR A 117 4.20 5.86 -2.79
C THR A 117 5.44 5.29 -3.49
N THR A 118 6.22 4.49 -2.75
CA THR A 118 7.46 3.91 -3.30
C THR A 118 7.18 2.87 -4.39
N CYS A 119 6.04 2.19 -4.33
CA CYS A 119 5.55 1.31 -5.40
C CYS A 119 5.23 2.12 -6.67
N ALA A 120 4.51 3.22 -6.54
CA ALA A 120 4.19 4.11 -7.65
C ALA A 120 5.45 4.68 -8.29
N ARG A 121 6.38 5.22 -7.49
CA ARG A 121 7.65 5.78 -8.02
C ARG A 121 8.45 4.75 -8.81
N THR A 122 8.42 3.48 -8.41
CA THR A 122 9.14 2.40 -9.12
C THR A 122 8.71 2.27 -10.59
N VAL A 123 7.47 2.64 -10.93
CA VAL A 123 6.85 2.38 -12.23
C VAL A 123 6.45 3.64 -13.00
N LEU A 124 6.39 4.79 -12.36
CA LEU A 124 6.13 6.05 -13.05
C LEU A 124 7.29 6.36 -14.02
N PRO A 125 7.01 6.84 -15.24
CA PRO A 125 8.03 7.20 -16.23
C PRO A 125 9.07 8.16 -15.68
N GLU A 126 10.27 8.10 -16.25
CA GLU A 126 11.32 9.06 -15.95
C GLU A 126 10.84 10.49 -16.24
N GLY A 127 11.25 11.46 -15.41
CA GLY A 127 10.74 12.84 -15.46
C GLY A 127 9.42 13.07 -14.74
N SER A 128 8.74 12.02 -14.26
CA SER A 128 7.56 12.19 -13.40
C SER A 128 7.95 12.66 -12.00
N PHE A 129 7.08 13.45 -11.39
CA PHE A 129 7.22 13.91 -10.00
C PHE A 129 6.02 13.48 -9.16
N LEU A 130 6.28 12.94 -7.97
CA LEU A 130 5.26 12.39 -7.08
C LEU A 130 5.20 13.20 -5.77
N PHE A 131 4.07 13.85 -5.50
CA PHE A 131 3.74 14.38 -4.19
C PHE A 131 3.14 13.26 -3.34
N SER A 132 3.72 13.04 -2.16
CA SER A 132 3.28 12.04 -1.20
C SER A 132 2.79 12.74 0.04
N ASN A 133 1.48 12.77 0.23
CA ASN A 133 0.83 13.53 1.28
C ASN A 133 0.32 12.64 2.41
N GLU A 134 0.43 13.13 3.63
CA GLU A 134 -0.19 12.52 4.80
C GLU A 134 -0.63 13.62 5.77
N PRO A 135 -1.94 13.73 6.08
CA PRO A 135 -2.45 14.81 6.93
C PRO A 135 -2.03 14.70 8.41
N ILE A 136 -1.73 13.49 8.90
CA ILE A 136 -1.37 13.27 10.30
C ILE A 136 0.15 13.36 10.46
N GLY A 137 0.64 14.41 11.16
CA GLY A 137 2.05 14.74 11.26
C GLY A 137 2.96 13.58 11.71
N LYS A 138 2.57 12.80 12.73
CA LYS A 138 3.35 11.61 13.16
C LYS A 138 3.45 10.55 12.05
N ARG A 139 2.41 10.35 11.26
CA ARG A 139 2.43 9.43 10.12
C ARG A 139 3.22 10.00 8.95
N ALA A 140 3.18 11.31 8.73
CA ALA A 140 3.98 12.00 7.73
C ALA A 140 5.49 11.86 7.99
N GLN A 141 5.92 11.83 9.26
CA GLN A 141 7.31 11.55 9.62
C GLN A 141 7.73 10.14 9.20
N ILE A 142 6.90 9.12 9.47
CA ILE A 142 7.15 7.73 9.04
C ILE A 142 7.21 7.64 7.50
N LEU A 143 6.31 8.34 6.81
CA LEU A 143 6.32 8.45 5.36
C LEU A 143 7.63 9.06 4.86
N ALA A 144 8.09 10.16 5.45
CA ALA A 144 9.34 10.83 5.09
C ALA A 144 10.55 9.91 5.28
N GLU A 145 10.63 9.18 6.39
CA GLU A 145 11.69 8.20 6.63
C GLU A 145 11.72 7.10 5.55
N ASN A 146 10.55 6.57 5.19
CA ASN A 146 10.47 5.50 4.18
C ASN A 146 10.78 6.01 2.77
N VAL A 147 10.36 7.22 2.42
CA VAL A 147 10.71 7.88 1.15
C VAL A 147 12.22 8.17 1.11
N GLN A 148 12.80 8.66 2.20
CA GLN A 148 14.24 8.88 2.30
C GLN A 148 15.03 7.57 2.16
N LYS A 149 14.60 6.50 2.83
CA LYS A 149 15.19 5.16 2.66
C LYS A 149 15.07 4.66 1.22
N PHE A 150 13.97 4.92 0.55
CA PHE A 150 13.79 4.55 -0.85
C PHE A 150 14.80 5.27 -1.76
N GLY A 151 15.07 6.57 -1.52
CA GLY A 151 16.20 7.31 -2.08
C GLY A 151 16.02 7.67 -3.56
N HIS A 152 14.85 8.15 -3.98
CA HIS A 152 14.61 8.68 -5.32
C HIS A 152 14.23 10.16 -5.24
N GLU A 153 14.90 11.00 -6.06
CA GLU A 153 14.73 12.45 -6.06
C GLU A 153 13.36 12.95 -6.54
N GLY A 154 12.66 12.17 -7.38
CA GLY A 154 11.35 12.55 -7.94
C GLY A 154 10.18 12.32 -6.99
N VAL A 155 10.37 12.45 -5.66
CA VAL A 155 9.32 12.33 -4.63
C VAL A 155 9.46 13.42 -3.59
N ALA A 156 8.38 14.15 -3.32
CA ALA A 156 8.30 15.10 -2.21
C ALA A 156 7.25 14.64 -1.19
N VAL A 157 7.59 14.74 0.09
CA VAL A 157 6.63 14.47 1.18
C VAL A 157 5.99 15.77 1.64
N THR A 158 4.67 15.75 1.78
CA THR A 158 3.87 16.88 2.24
C THR A 158 2.98 16.47 3.41
N ASN A 159 2.64 17.44 4.26
CA ASN A 159 1.77 17.23 5.41
C ASN A 159 0.64 18.26 5.37
N ASN A 160 -0.39 17.97 4.57
CA ASN A 160 -1.52 18.85 4.30
C ASN A 160 -2.84 18.07 4.37
N TYR A 161 -3.94 18.77 4.62
CA TYR A 161 -5.27 18.20 4.43
C TYR A 161 -5.64 18.19 2.92
N PRO A 162 -6.50 17.26 2.46
CA PRO A 162 -6.92 17.18 1.05
C PRO A 162 -7.41 18.52 0.48
N GLY A 163 -8.24 19.26 1.24
CA GLY A 163 -8.76 20.56 0.81
C GLY A 163 -7.70 21.67 0.61
N ASP A 164 -6.47 21.46 1.09
CA ASP A 164 -5.39 22.43 0.86
C ASP A 164 -4.86 22.35 -0.57
N TYR A 165 -4.93 21.16 -1.18
CA TYR A 165 -4.57 20.97 -2.59
C TYR A 165 -5.50 21.74 -3.53
N ARG A 166 -6.81 21.78 -3.25
CA ARG A 166 -7.75 22.63 -3.99
C ARG A 166 -7.36 24.10 -3.96
N LYS A 167 -6.88 24.59 -2.80
CA LYS A 167 -6.44 25.98 -2.63
C LYS A 167 -5.10 26.27 -3.32
N SER A 168 -4.22 25.25 -3.43
CA SER A 168 -2.87 25.41 -3.97
C SER A 168 -2.83 25.70 -5.47
N ARG A 169 -3.89 25.41 -6.22
CA ARG A 169 -3.98 25.47 -7.68
C ARG A 169 -3.00 24.51 -8.39
N LEU A 170 -2.38 23.58 -7.69
CA LEU A 170 -1.60 22.51 -8.31
C LEU A 170 -2.54 21.58 -9.07
N LEU A 171 -2.16 21.23 -10.27
CA LEU A 171 -2.88 20.25 -11.08
C LEU A 171 -2.06 18.98 -11.17
N PHE A 172 -2.73 17.84 -11.02
CA PHE A 172 -2.11 16.53 -11.08
C PHE A 172 -2.72 15.72 -12.21
N ASP A 173 -1.86 15.03 -12.96
CA ASP A 173 -2.27 14.11 -14.03
C ASP A 173 -2.81 12.80 -13.46
N VAL A 174 -2.30 12.41 -12.27
CA VAL A 174 -2.67 11.17 -11.57
C VAL A 174 -2.83 11.45 -10.08
N ILE A 175 -3.97 11.08 -9.52
CA ILE A 175 -4.22 11.11 -8.09
C ILE A 175 -4.50 9.70 -7.58
N MET A 176 -3.72 9.26 -6.60
CA MET A 176 -3.92 8.03 -5.87
C MET A 176 -4.55 8.37 -4.51
N ALA A 177 -5.70 7.78 -4.22
CA ALA A 177 -6.44 8.06 -2.99
C ALA A 177 -6.71 6.74 -2.22
N ASP A 178 -5.68 6.26 -1.49
CA ASP A 178 -5.82 5.15 -0.56
C ASP A 178 -6.39 5.65 0.77
N VAL A 179 -7.66 5.94 0.75
CA VAL A 179 -8.36 6.61 1.85
C VAL A 179 -8.63 5.67 3.04
N PRO A 180 -8.78 6.22 4.27
CA PRO A 180 -9.08 5.41 5.46
C PRO A 180 -10.29 4.50 5.26
N CYS A 181 -10.19 3.27 5.76
CA CYS A 181 -11.25 2.26 5.69
C CYS A 181 -11.51 1.63 7.05
N SER A 182 -12.53 0.79 7.14
CA SER A 182 -13.00 0.11 8.37
C SER A 182 -12.13 -1.07 8.83
N GLY A 183 -11.05 -1.37 8.12
CA GLY A 183 -9.99 -2.26 8.60
C GLY A 183 -10.21 -3.76 8.37
N GLU A 184 -11.19 -4.19 7.58
CA GLU A 184 -11.48 -5.61 7.30
C GLU A 184 -10.27 -6.37 6.73
N GLY A 185 -9.42 -5.70 5.97
CA GLY A 185 -8.18 -6.27 5.45
C GLY A 185 -7.16 -6.67 6.53
N MET A 186 -7.36 -6.22 7.77
CA MET A 186 -6.50 -6.56 8.92
C MET A 186 -7.00 -7.77 9.72
N PHE A 187 -8.21 -8.26 9.51
CA PHE A 187 -8.83 -9.33 10.31
C PHE A 187 -7.97 -10.60 10.42
N ARG A 188 -7.19 -10.89 9.39
CA ARG A 188 -6.28 -12.04 9.36
C ARG A 188 -5.00 -11.81 10.18
N LYS A 189 -4.64 -10.56 10.43
CA LYS A 189 -3.34 -10.17 11.01
C LYS A 189 -3.47 -9.61 12.41
N ASP A 190 -4.62 -9.01 12.71
CA ASP A 190 -4.83 -8.24 13.94
C ASP A 190 -6.23 -8.54 14.53
N PRO A 191 -6.30 -9.31 15.62
CA PRO A 191 -7.55 -9.57 16.32
C PRO A 191 -8.24 -8.30 16.85
N GLN A 192 -7.47 -7.24 17.11
CA GLN A 192 -8.03 -5.98 17.59
C GLN A 192 -8.87 -5.31 16.50
N ALA A 193 -8.47 -5.42 15.23
CA ALA A 193 -9.26 -4.91 14.10
C ALA A 193 -10.65 -5.56 14.03
N ILE A 194 -10.77 -6.84 14.42
CA ILE A 194 -12.07 -7.53 14.53
C ILE A 194 -12.90 -6.95 15.68
N ALA A 195 -12.27 -6.71 16.84
CA ALA A 195 -12.96 -6.19 18.02
C ALA A 195 -13.44 -4.75 17.86
N GLU A 196 -12.70 -3.92 17.14
CA GLU A 196 -13.01 -2.51 16.88
C GLU A 196 -14.00 -2.30 15.73
N TRP A 197 -14.19 -3.32 14.89
CA TRP A 197 -15.06 -3.21 13.73
C TRP A 197 -16.54 -3.07 14.15
N SER A 198 -17.24 -2.12 13.53
CA SER A 198 -18.68 -1.92 13.68
C SER A 198 -19.27 -1.30 12.43
N THR A 199 -20.57 -1.47 12.24
CA THR A 199 -21.32 -0.81 11.17
C THR A 199 -21.24 0.72 11.28
N GLN A 200 -21.19 1.25 12.50
CA GLN A 200 -21.01 2.69 12.72
C GLN A 200 -19.65 3.17 12.26
N ASN A 201 -18.58 2.42 12.58
CA ASN A 201 -17.23 2.77 12.13
C ASN A 201 -17.12 2.69 10.59
N MET A 202 -17.71 1.68 9.98
CA MET A 202 -17.78 1.58 8.52
C MET A 202 -18.48 2.79 7.89
N GLU A 203 -19.61 3.25 8.47
CA GLU A 203 -20.32 4.44 7.99
C GLU A 203 -19.48 5.72 8.17
N ASN A 204 -18.81 5.88 9.30
CA ASN A 204 -17.91 7.00 9.55
C ASN A 204 -16.76 7.04 8.51
N CYS A 205 -16.15 5.88 8.22
CA CYS A 205 -15.13 5.78 7.17
C CYS A 205 -15.70 6.14 5.79
N ARG A 206 -16.91 5.69 5.47
CA ARG A 206 -17.59 6.02 4.21
C ARG A 206 -17.79 7.52 4.04
N GLN A 207 -18.22 8.21 5.10
CA GLN A 207 -18.41 9.66 5.08
C GLN A 207 -17.09 10.39 4.92
N LEU A 208 -16.05 9.96 5.65
CA LEU A 208 -14.70 10.53 5.53
C LEU A 208 -14.13 10.34 4.12
N GLN A 209 -14.28 9.15 3.53
CA GLN A 209 -13.86 8.87 2.15
C GLN A 209 -14.53 9.82 1.16
N ARG A 210 -15.84 10.01 1.28
CA ARG A 210 -16.59 10.95 0.43
C ARG A 210 -16.11 12.39 0.58
N SER A 211 -15.84 12.83 1.81
CA SER A 211 -15.29 14.15 2.06
C SER A 211 -13.92 14.33 1.40
N ILE A 212 -13.02 13.36 1.58
CA ILE A 212 -11.67 13.39 0.98
C ILE A 212 -11.75 13.46 -0.56
N ILE A 213 -12.58 12.61 -1.17
CA ILE A 213 -12.74 12.57 -2.63
C ILE A 213 -13.39 13.85 -3.18
N ALA A 214 -14.28 14.48 -2.40
CA ALA A 214 -14.90 15.75 -2.81
C ALA A 214 -13.93 16.94 -2.79
N ASP A 215 -12.77 16.80 -2.15
CA ASP A 215 -11.74 17.84 -2.06
C ASP A 215 -10.73 17.83 -3.22
N ILE A 216 -10.79 16.81 -4.06
CA ILE A 216 -9.92 16.61 -5.23
C ILE A 216 -10.75 16.38 -6.49
#